data_18ecb0bc270e7f94504d769ff2eef7c0
#
_entry.id   18ecb0bc270e7f94504d769ff2eef7c0
#
_cell.length_a   1.000
_cell.length_b   1.000
_cell.length_c   1.000
_cell.angle_alpha   90.00
_cell.angle_beta   90.00
_cell.angle_gamma   90.00
#
_symmetry.space_group_name_H-M   'P 1'
#
loop_
_entity.id
_entity.type
_entity.pdbx_description
1 polymer ?
#
loop_
_entity_poly.entity_id
_entity_poly.type
_entity_poly.pdbx_seq_one_letter_code
_entity_poly.pdbx_strand_id
1 'polypeptide(L)'
;HSADKTTTTTTTTTTTVTRRTIIQASTSELLHCLSEYLCSTCSHLLPRLDRIDCILWIKSVDRQLILQGWQEQVFVNPANIVFFYLILRETLTSVVPSSTIKRVQELHSIVLTCLYLSFSYMGNEISYPLKPFVTDNETRLVFWQRVVLIMGQLSSKMLAINQNPKFFTECFSNLKQYNLVHK
;
A
#
# COMPACT_ATOMS: atom_id res chain seq x y z
N HIS A 1 50.39 55.59 -2.73
CA HIS A 1 48.96 55.45 -2.66
C HIS A 1 48.57 54.10 -3.21
N SER A 2 48.39 53.19 -2.30
CA SER A 2 47.92 51.82 -2.55
C SER A 2 46.40 51.85 -2.40
N ALA A 3 45.68 51.30 -3.35
CA ALA A 3 44.25 51.08 -3.26
C ALA A 3 43.99 49.56 -3.20
N ASP A 4 43.60 49.12 -2.03
CA ASP A 4 43.11 47.75 -1.79
C ASP A 4 41.79 47.54 -2.50
N LYS A 5 41.76 46.50 -3.34
CA LYS A 5 40.50 45.97 -3.89
C LYS A 5 40.11 44.73 -3.08
N THR A 6 39.14 44.91 -2.20
CA THR A 6 38.47 43.84 -1.48
C THR A 6 37.51 43.14 -2.41
N THR A 7 37.82 41.90 -2.80
CA THR A 7 36.94 41.04 -3.59
C THR A 7 36.00 40.32 -2.63
N THR A 8 34.73 40.73 -2.62
CA THR A 8 33.68 40.05 -1.84
C THR A 8 33.17 38.87 -2.63
N THR A 9 33.53 37.65 -2.20
CA THR A 9 33.03 36.41 -2.76
C THR A 9 31.65 36.12 -2.13
N THR A 10 30.61 36.34 -2.90
CA THR A 10 29.21 35.99 -2.49
C THR A 10 28.99 34.50 -2.71
N THR A 11 29.04 33.73 -1.63
CA THR A 11 28.71 32.30 -1.66
C THR A 11 27.19 32.17 -1.69
N THR A 12 26.62 31.86 -2.84
CA THR A 12 25.18 31.57 -2.98
C THR A 12 24.92 30.14 -2.47
N THR A 13 24.42 30.04 -1.24
CA THR A 13 23.97 28.76 -0.69
C THR A 13 22.60 28.42 -1.32
N THR A 14 22.62 27.50 -2.26
CA THR A 14 21.39 26.96 -2.85
C THR A 14 20.74 26.02 -1.85
N THR A 15 19.79 26.50 -1.09
CA THR A 15 18.98 25.66 -0.20
C THR A 15 17.99 24.88 -1.04
N THR A 16 18.28 23.61 -1.27
CA THR A 16 17.36 22.69 -1.93
C THR A 16 16.21 22.40 -0.97
N VAL A 17 15.10 23.11 -1.13
CA VAL A 17 13.87 22.84 -0.38
C VAL A 17 13.27 21.58 -0.95
N THR A 18 13.47 20.46 -0.29
CA THR A 18 12.78 19.20 -0.58
C THR A 18 11.30 19.40 -0.24
N ARG A 19 10.48 19.65 -1.25
CA ARG A 19 9.02 19.67 -1.09
C ARG A 19 8.56 18.29 -0.68
N ARG A 20 8.28 18.07 0.59
CA ARG A 20 7.55 16.91 1.08
C ARG A 20 6.15 16.94 0.48
N THR A 21 5.80 15.93 -0.31
CA THR A 21 4.44 15.76 -0.82
C THR A 21 3.54 15.44 0.38
N ILE A 22 2.69 16.39 0.78
CA ILE A 22 1.72 16.18 1.86
C ILE A 22 0.54 15.44 1.26
N ILE A 23 0.25 14.25 1.79
CA ILE A 23 -0.98 13.51 1.44
C ILE A 23 -2.17 14.21 2.09
N GLN A 24 -3.05 14.78 1.27
CA GLN A 24 -4.28 15.43 1.72
C GLN A 24 -5.47 14.46 1.65
N ALA A 25 -5.42 13.41 2.44
CA ALA A 25 -6.50 12.46 2.60
C ALA A 25 -6.42 11.78 3.97
N SER A 26 -7.57 11.47 4.56
CA SER A 26 -7.64 10.69 5.79
C SER A 26 -7.47 9.20 5.51
N THR A 27 -7.07 8.45 6.53
CA THR A 27 -7.02 6.98 6.48
C THR A 27 -8.38 6.38 6.09
N SER A 28 -9.46 6.89 6.68
CA SER A 28 -10.82 6.43 6.38
C SER A 28 -11.21 6.67 4.92
N GLU A 29 -10.89 7.83 4.38
CA GLU A 29 -11.15 8.16 2.97
C GLU A 29 -10.40 7.20 2.03
N LEU A 30 -9.12 6.94 2.29
CA LEU A 30 -8.32 6.05 1.44
C LEU A 30 -8.73 4.59 1.55
N LEU A 31 -9.15 4.13 2.73
CA LEU A 31 -9.74 2.79 2.88
C LEU A 31 -11.04 2.66 2.10
N HIS A 32 -11.87 3.71 2.07
CA HIS A 32 -13.06 3.74 1.26
C HIS A 32 -12.73 3.66 -0.24
N CYS A 33 -11.78 4.46 -0.72
CA CYS A 33 -11.29 4.39 -2.10
C CYS A 33 -10.80 2.99 -2.46
N LEU A 34 -10.05 2.35 -1.55
CA LEU A 34 -9.53 1.01 -1.74
C LEU A 34 -10.64 -0.04 -1.86
N SER A 35 -11.67 0.05 -1.02
CA SER A 35 -12.82 -0.86 -1.09
C SER A 35 -13.60 -0.68 -2.40
N GLU A 36 -13.77 0.55 -2.87
CA GLU A 36 -14.37 0.84 -4.17
C GLU A 36 -13.54 0.27 -5.32
N TYR A 37 -12.22 0.42 -5.25
CA TYR A 37 -11.31 -0.20 -6.20
C TYR A 37 -11.51 -1.71 -6.29
N LEU A 38 -11.54 -2.41 -5.15
CA LEU A 38 -11.74 -3.86 -5.11
C LEU A 38 -13.09 -4.29 -5.68
N CYS A 39 -14.16 -3.61 -5.28
CA CYS A 39 -15.51 -3.90 -5.77
C CYS A 39 -15.66 -3.62 -7.26
N SER A 40 -15.02 -2.57 -7.78
CA SER A 40 -15.02 -2.26 -9.22
C SER A 40 -14.21 -3.28 -10.02
N THR A 41 -13.02 -3.62 -9.55
CA THR A 41 -12.09 -4.53 -10.22
C THR A 41 -12.58 -5.98 -10.21
N CYS A 42 -13.27 -6.38 -9.14
CA CYS A 42 -13.86 -7.70 -8.96
C CYS A 42 -15.39 -7.67 -8.96
N SER A 43 -15.99 -6.85 -9.82
CA SER A 43 -17.43 -6.64 -9.90
C SER A 43 -18.24 -7.94 -10.17
N HIS A 44 -17.63 -8.93 -10.80
CA HIS A 44 -18.20 -10.25 -11.01
C HIS A 44 -18.43 -11.07 -9.73
N LEU A 45 -17.83 -10.65 -8.61
CA LEU A 45 -18.04 -11.26 -7.29
C LEU A 45 -19.20 -10.63 -6.52
N LEU A 46 -19.75 -9.50 -7.00
CA LEU A 46 -20.90 -8.87 -6.39
C LEU A 46 -22.19 -9.74 -6.60
N PRO A 47 -23.13 -9.74 -5.66
CA PRO A 47 -23.18 -8.97 -4.42
C PRO A 47 -22.47 -9.64 -3.22
N ARG A 48 -21.80 -10.77 -3.39
CA ARG A 48 -21.12 -11.50 -2.30
C ARG A 48 -19.93 -10.74 -1.74
N LEU A 49 -19.27 -9.91 -2.57
CA LEU A 49 -18.22 -9.01 -2.13
C LEU A 49 -18.85 -7.72 -1.60
N ASP A 50 -18.51 -7.34 -0.36
CA ASP A 50 -19.01 -6.15 0.29
C ASP A 50 -17.86 -5.18 0.59
N ARG A 51 -18.12 -3.87 0.45
CA ARG A 51 -17.13 -2.81 0.74
C ARG A 51 -16.69 -2.81 2.19
N ILE A 52 -17.62 -3.05 3.10
CA ILE A 52 -17.34 -3.09 4.54
C ILE A 52 -16.41 -4.27 4.85
N ASP A 53 -16.64 -5.42 4.26
CA ASP A 53 -15.79 -6.59 4.44
C ASP A 53 -14.36 -6.32 3.98
N CYS A 54 -14.19 -5.67 2.83
CA CYS A 54 -12.86 -5.29 2.33
C CYS A 54 -12.09 -4.40 3.32
N ILE A 55 -12.76 -3.44 3.94
CA ILE A 55 -12.17 -2.56 4.96
C ILE A 55 -11.84 -3.35 6.24
N LEU A 56 -12.75 -4.23 6.65
CA LEU A 56 -12.57 -5.06 7.85
C LEU A 56 -11.40 -6.04 7.71
N TRP A 57 -11.18 -6.62 6.54
CA TRP A 57 -10.02 -7.49 6.29
C TRP A 57 -8.71 -6.79 6.62
N ILE A 58 -8.59 -5.53 6.25
CA ILE A 58 -7.38 -4.74 6.47
C ILE A 58 -7.27 -4.31 7.93
N LYS A 59 -8.33 -3.73 8.50
CA LYS A 59 -8.33 -3.23 9.87
C LYS A 59 -8.17 -4.34 10.90
N SER A 60 -8.68 -5.54 10.63
CA SER A 60 -8.58 -6.66 11.56
C SER A 60 -7.15 -7.13 11.76
N VAL A 61 -6.30 -7.06 10.74
CA VAL A 61 -4.87 -7.40 10.86
C VAL A 61 -4.17 -6.44 11.81
N ASP A 62 -4.34 -5.14 11.62
CA ASP A 62 -3.79 -4.12 12.52
C ASP A 62 -4.22 -4.35 13.98
N ARG A 63 -5.51 -4.57 14.17
CA ARG A 63 -6.07 -4.83 15.50
C ARG A 63 -5.48 -6.07 16.15
N GLN A 64 -5.36 -7.16 15.41
CA GLN A 64 -4.78 -8.41 15.93
C GLN A 64 -3.32 -8.21 16.34
N LEU A 65 -2.53 -7.54 15.51
CA LEU A 65 -1.10 -7.30 15.79
C LEU A 65 -0.90 -6.40 17.02
N ILE A 66 -1.72 -5.38 17.19
CA ILE A 66 -1.69 -4.52 18.39
C ILE A 66 -2.09 -5.31 19.63
N LEU A 67 -3.19 -6.06 19.59
CA LEU A 67 -3.68 -6.84 20.72
C LEU A 67 -2.70 -7.95 21.15
N GLN A 68 -1.93 -8.49 20.21
CA GLN A 68 -0.89 -9.49 20.48
C GLN A 68 0.46 -8.89 20.87
N GLY A 69 0.58 -7.57 20.93
CA GLY A 69 1.80 -6.86 21.32
C GLY A 69 2.89 -6.80 20.24
N TRP A 70 2.58 -7.09 18.98
CA TRP A 70 3.53 -7.01 17.88
C TRP A 70 3.83 -5.59 17.42
N GLN A 71 2.88 -4.68 17.62
CA GLN A 71 3.05 -3.27 17.30
C GLN A 71 2.30 -2.39 18.31
N GLU A 72 2.81 -1.18 18.53
CA GLU A 72 2.21 -0.19 19.43
C GLU A 72 1.28 0.77 18.70
N GLN A 73 1.51 0.97 17.40
CA GLN A 73 0.75 1.89 16.56
C GLN A 73 0.17 1.17 15.36
N VAL A 74 -0.96 1.67 14.85
CA VAL A 74 -1.57 1.15 13.63
C VAL A 74 -0.62 1.31 12.44
N PHE A 75 -0.49 0.28 11.64
CA PHE A 75 0.21 0.31 10.37
C PHE A 75 -0.60 1.06 9.30
N VAL A 76 -1.92 0.92 9.34
CA VAL A 76 -2.84 1.47 8.34
C VAL A 76 -2.92 2.98 8.49
N ASN A 77 -2.13 3.68 7.70
CA ASN A 77 -2.09 5.13 7.57
C ASN A 77 -2.10 5.52 6.09
N PRO A 78 -2.26 6.79 5.72
CA PRO A 78 -2.37 7.20 4.33
C PRO A 78 -1.21 6.72 3.45
N ALA A 79 0.04 6.88 3.87
CA ALA A 79 1.20 6.47 3.08
C ALA A 79 1.27 4.94 2.87
N ASN A 80 1.01 4.16 3.91
CA ASN A 80 1.03 2.71 3.84
C ASN A 80 -0.14 2.15 3.01
N ILE A 81 -1.30 2.82 3.02
CA ILE A 81 -2.43 2.45 2.16
C ILE A 81 -2.08 2.65 0.69
N VAL A 82 -1.41 3.74 0.33
CA VAL A 82 -0.98 3.98 -1.06
C VAL A 82 0.01 2.91 -1.52
N PHE A 83 0.96 2.53 -0.67
CA PHE A 83 1.89 1.45 -0.95
C PHE A 83 1.16 0.11 -1.13
N PHE A 84 0.26 -0.21 -0.23
CA PHE A 84 -0.57 -1.41 -0.31
C PHE A 84 -1.42 -1.43 -1.58
N TYR A 85 -2.03 -0.31 -1.93
CA TYR A 85 -2.79 -0.16 -3.18
C TYR A 85 -1.95 -0.47 -4.42
N LEU A 86 -0.70 0.01 -4.47
CA LEU A 86 0.20 -0.31 -5.57
C LEU A 86 0.38 -1.83 -5.71
N ILE A 87 0.73 -2.51 -4.62
CA ILE A 87 0.93 -3.97 -4.65
C ILE A 87 -0.34 -4.68 -5.09
N LEU A 88 -1.47 -4.29 -4.53
CA LEU A 88 -2.77 -4.90 -4.83
C LEU A 88 -3.16 -4.69 -6.30
N ARG A 89 -3.04 -3.47 -6.81
CA ARG A 89 -3.34 -3.14 -8.20
C ARG A 89 -2.49 -3.96 -9.18
N GLU A 90 -1.19 -3.98 -8.96
CA GLU A 90 -0.27 -4.72 -9.83
C GLU A 90 -0.50 -6.23 -9.76
N THR A 91 -0.81 -6.73 -8.57
CA THR A 91 -1.15 -8.15 -8.39
C THR A 91 -2.41 -8.52 -9.17
N LEU A 92 -3.48 -7.75 -9.02
CA LEU A 92 -4.77 -8.02 -9.67
C LEU A 92 -4.77 -7.72 -11.19
N THR A 93 -3.76 -7.03 -11.68
CA THR A 93 -3.59 -6.74 -13.11
C THR A 93 -2.70 -7.78 -13.79
N SER A 94 -1.53 -8.07 -13.21
CA SER A 94 -0.45 -8.77 -13.91
C SER A 94 -0.07 -10.13 -13.33
N VAL A 95 -0.25 -10.35 -12.02
CA VAL A 95 0.21 -11.58 -11.36
C VAL A 95 -0.92 -12.61 -11.24
N VAL A 96 -2.03 -12.18 -10.66
CA VAL A 96 -3.28 -12.94 -10.56
C VAL A 96 -4.40 -12.06 -11.10
N PRO A 97 -4.64 -12.08 -12.40
CA PRO A 97 -5.65 -11.23 -13.01
C PRO A 97 -7.01 -11.36 -12.32
N SER A 98 -7.65 -10.25 -12.01
CA SER A 98 -8.91 -10.21 -11.25
C SER A 98 -10.02 -11.06 -11.88
N SER A 99 -10.04 -11.16 -13.21
CA SER A 99 -10.99 -11.99 -13.95
C SER A 99 -10.87 -13.49 -13.67
N THR A 100 -9.72 -13.95 -13.18
CA THR A 100 -9.47 -15.36 -12.84
C THR A 100 -9.96 -15.75 -11.46
N ILE A 101 -10.25 -14.77 -10.60
CA ILE A 101 -10.74 -14.98 -9.25
C ILE A 101 -12.21 -15.36 -9.30
N LYS A 102 -12.58 -16.51 -8.74
CA LYS A 102 -13.95 -17.04 -8.80
C LYS A 102 -14.74 -16.86 -7.50
N ARG A 103 -14.06 -16.70 -6.38
CA ARG A 103 -14.68 -16.63 -5.06
C ARG A 103 -14.12 -15.49 -4.23
N VAL A 104 -14.96 -14.94 -3.35
CA VAL A 104 -14.56 -13.87 -2.41
C VAL A 104 -13.42 -14.33 -1.50
N GLN A 105 -13.39 -15.60 -1.10
CA GLN A 105 -12.32 -16.17 -0.26
C GLN A 105 -10.96 -16.16 -0.95
N GLU A 106 -10.92 -16.36 -2.28
CA GLU A 106 -9.69 -16.25 -3.06
C GLU A 106 -9.19 -14.81 -3.07
N LEU A 107 -10.08 -13.85 -3.29
CA LEU A 107 -9.73 -12.43 -3.23
C LEU A 107 -9.24 -12.04 -1.83
N HIS A 108 -9.90 -12.49 -0.78
CA HIS A 108 -9.49 -12.25 0.60
C HIS A 108 -8.06 -12.73 0.86
N SER A 109 -7.73 -13.94 0.46
CA SER A 109 -6.38 -14.49 0.59
C SER A 109 -5.33 -13.67 -0.16
N ILE A 110 -5.64 -13.20 -1.37
CA ILE A 110 -4.75 -12.35 -2.16
C ILE A 110 -4.56 -10.98 -1.49
N VAL A 111 -5.64 -10.36 -1.03
CA VAL A 111 -5.60 -9.08 -0.30
C VAL A 111 -4.71 -9.19 0.94
N LEU A 112 -4.87 -10.24 1.75
CA LEU A 112 -4.05 -10.46 2.94
C LEU A 112 -2.58 -10.73 2.60
N THR A 113 -2.29 -11.41 1.51
CA THR A 113 -0.91 -11.62 1.03
C THR A 113 -0.25 -10.30 0.63
N CYS A 114 -0.95 -9.46 -0.11
CA CYS A 114 -0.49 -8.12 -0.47
C CYS A 114 -0.28 -7.24 0.76
N LEU A 115 -1.15 -7.37 1.75
CA LEU A 115 -1.02 -6.67 3.03
C LEU A 115 0.20 -7.15 3.81
N TYR A 116 0.46 -8.46 3.85
CA TYR A 116 1.66 -9.03 4.46
C TYR A 116 2.94 -8.48 3.83
N LEU A 117 3.00 -8.39 2.51
CA LEU A 117 4.12 -7.77 1.81
C LEU A 117 4.29 -6.30 2.17
N SER A 118 3.18 -5.57 2.32
CA SER A 118 3.20 -4.17 2.73
C SER A 118 3.74 -4.00 4.15
N PHE A 119 3.30 -4.81 5.11
CA PHE A 119 3.83 -4.85 6.47
C PHE A 119 5.31 -5.21 6.50
N SER A 120 5.70 -6.23 5.75
CA SER A 120 7.10 -6.70 5.70
C SER A 120 8.04 -5.65 5.13
N TYR A 121 7.57 -4.85 4.17
CA TYR A 121 8.39 -3.85 3.49
C TYR A 121 8.38 -2.49 4.20
N MET A 122 7.24 -2.05 4.72
CA MET A 122 7.02 -0.72 5.28
C MET A 122 6.89 -0.69 6.80
N GLY A 123 6.69 -1.83 7.43
CA GLY A 123 6.51 -1.93 8.87
C GLY A 123 7.83 -1.82 9.64
N ASN A 124 7.70 -1.70 10.96
CA ASN A 124 8.83 -1.49 11.87
C ASN A 124 9.43 -2.79 12.44
N GLU A 125 8.78 -3.93 12.17
CA GLU A 125 9.23 -5.23 12.67
C GLU A 125 10.08 -5.97 11.63
N ILE A 126 11.05 -6.75 12.11
CA ILE A 126 11.89 -7.60 11.24
C ILE A 126 11.05 -8.71 10.61
N SER A 127 10.10 -9.24 11.37
CA SER A 127 9.14 -10.25 10.89
C SER A 127 7.81 -10.10 11.61
N TYR A 128 6.75 -10.49 10.92
CA TYR A 128 5.38 -10.50 11.47
C TYR A 128 4.85 -11.93 11.59
N PRO A 129 3.98 -12.20 12.59
CA PRO A 129 3.33 -13.51 12.70
C PRO A 129 2.40 -13.72 11.50
N LEU A 130 2.34 -14.94 10.98
CA LEU A 130 1.55 -15.25 9.78
C LEU A 130 0.05 -15.34 10.04
N LYS A 131 -0.35 -15.73 11.25
CA LYS A 131 -1.75 -16.01 11.56
C LYS A 131 -2.75 -14.94 11.15
N PRO A 132 -2.50 -13.63 11.34
CA PRO A 132 -3.41 -12.58 10.89
C PRO A 132 -3.59 -12.50 9.38
N PHE A 133 -2.63 -13.01 8.60
CA PHE A 133 -2.57 -12.88 7.15
C PHE A 133 -2.97 -14.15 6.39
N VAL A 134 -3.14 -15.25 7.06
CA VAL A 134 -3.50 -16.55 6.46
C VAL A 134 -4.95 -16.87 6.79
N THR A 135 -5.77 -17.13 5.78
CA THR A 135 -7.16 -17.53 5.95
C THR A 135 -7.26 -18.99 6.43
N ASP A 136 -8.37 -19.34 7.08
CA ASP A 136 -8.60 -20.69 7.60
C ASP A 136 -8.69 -21.75 6.49
N ASN A 137 -8.94 -21.33 5.25
CA ASN A 137 -9.13 -22.21 4.09
C ASN A 137 -7.86 -22.47 3.29
N GLU A 138 -6.70 -21.97 3.74
CA GLU A 138 -5.46 -22.18 3.02
C GLU A 138 -4.34 -22.68 3.93
N THR A 139 -3.36 -23.36 3.32
CA THR A 139 -2.15 -23.80 4.01
C THR A 139 -1.08 -22.71 3.99
N ARG A 140 -0.14 -22.77 4.94
CA ARG A 140 1.03 -21.87 4.94
C ARG A 140 1.86 -22.02 3.66
N LEU A 141 1.93 -23.21 3.10
CA LEU A 141 2.67 -23.45 1.85
C LEU A 141 2.08 -22.63 0.69
N VAL A 142 0.76 -22.69 0.51
CA VAL A 142 0.05 -21.93 -0.54
C VAL A 142 0.25 -20.44 -0.34
N PHE A 143 0.15 -19.95 0.90
CA PHE A 143 0.42 -18.56 1.24
C PHE A 143 1.84 -18.14 0.83
N TRP A 144 2.87 -18.92 1.21
CA TRP A 144 4.26 -18.60 0.88
C TRP A 144 4.56 -18.67 -0.62
N GLN A 145 3.97 -19.61 -1.34
CA GLN A 145 4.07 -19.65 -2.80
C GLN A 145 3.54 -18.38 -3.45
N ARG A 146 2.43 -17.86 -2.95
CA ARG A 146 1.85 -16.60 -3.41
C ARG A 146 2.74 -15.40 -3.06
N VAL A 147 3.27 -15.33 -1.85
CA VAL A 147 4.22 -14.28 -1.43
C VAL A 147 5.43 -14.25 -2.37
N VAL A 148 6.05 -15.37 -2.63
CA VAL A 148 7.23 -15.48 -3.50
C VAL A 148 6.89 -15.06 -4.92
N LEU A 149 5.75 -15.48 -5.44
CA LEU A 149 5.30 -15.14 -6.78
C LEU A 149 5.09 -13.61 -6.93
N ILE A 150 4.36 -12.99 -6.01
CA ILE A 150 4.06 -11.55 -6.06
C ILE A 150 5.35 -10.74 -5.86
N MET A 151 6.14 -11.07 -4.85
CA MET A 151 7.39 -10.36 -4.55
C MET A 151 8.37 -10.46 -5.73
N GLY A 152 8.49 -11.62 -6.36
CA GLY A 152 9.39 -11.82 -7.50
C GLY A 152 9.02 -10.94 -8.70
N GLN A 153 7.74 -10.66 -8.91
CA GLN A 153 7.27 -9.82 -10.01
C GLN A 153 7.22 -8.33 -9.69
N LEU A 154 6.99 -7.95 -8.42
CA LEU A 154 6.72 -6.58 -8.03
C LEU A 154 7.87 -5.89 -7.28
N SER A 155 8.96 -6.56 -6.96
CA SER A 155 10.04 -6.01 -6.14
C SER A 155 10.61 -4.70 -6.67
N SER A 156 10.79 -4.56 -7.97
CA SER A 156 11.26 -3.31 -8.59
C SER A 156 10.29 -2.14 -8.42
N LYS A 157 8.99 -2.38 -8.54
CA LYS A 157 7.95 -1.37 -8.33
C LYS A 157 7.79 -0.98 -6.86
N MET A 158 7.95 -1.93 -5.96
CA MET A 158 7.97 -1.68 -4.51
C MET A 158 9.13 -0.76 -4.11
N LEU A 159 10.32 -0.95 -4.69
CA LEU A 159 11.45 -0.06 -4.50
C LEU A 159 11.19 1.33 -5.10
N ALA A 160 10.67 1.39 -6.33
CA ALA A 160 10.43 2.63 -7.04
C ALA A 160 9.49 3.59 -6.30
N ILE A 161 8.45 3.08 -5.65
CA ILE A 161 7.48 3.93 -4.93
C ILE A 161 8.12 4.66 -3.74
N ASN A 162 9.14 4.07 -3.10
CA ASN A 162 9.85 4.68 -1.99
C ASN A 162 10.97 5.63 -2.43
N GLN A 163 11.50 5.43 -3.62
CA GLN A 163 12.62 6.21 -4.16
C GLN A 163 12.15 7.38 -5.03
N ASN A 164 10.97 7.29 -5.60
CA ASN A 164 10.45 8.27 -6.55
C ASN A 164 9.15 8.93 -6.03
N PRO A 165 9.24 10.15 -5.48
CA PRO A 165 8.07 10.87 -4.98
C PRO A 165 6.99 11.12 -6.03
N LYS A 166 7.37 11.28 -7.30
CA LYS A 166 6.42 11.44 -8.41
C LYS A 166 5.59 10.18 -8.61
N PHE A 167 6.22 9.02 -8.58
CA PHE A 167 5.53 7.73 -8.72
C PHE A 167 4.56 7.49 -7.55
N PHE A 168 4.97 7.82 -6.33
CA PHE A 168 4.09 7.78 -5.16
C PHE A 168 2.85 8.68 -5.36
N THR A 169 3.06 9.92 -5.81
CA THR A 169 1.98 10.87 -6.06
C THR A 169 1.03 10.38 -7.16
N GLU A 170 1.52 9.75 -8.19
CA GLU A 170 0.71 9.14 -9.25
C GLU A 170 -0.15 7.99 -8.71
N CYS A 171 0.41 7.11 -7.87
CA CYS A 171 -0.34 6.04 -7.21
C CYS A 171 -1.42 6.60 -6.28
N PHE A 172 -1.10 7.61 -5.49
CA PHE A 172 -2.06 8.29 -4.62
C PHE A 172 -3.21 8.91 -5.42
N SER A 173 -2.92 9.66 -6.46
CA SER A 173 -3.93 10.29 -7.33
C SER A 173 -4.81 9.24 -8.01
N ASN A 174 -4.24 8.13 -8.43
CA ASN A 174 -4.97 7.02 -9.03
C ASN A 174 -5.94 6.37 -8.03
N LEU A 175 -5.52 6.15 -6.80
CA LEU A 175 -6.40 5.64 -5.74
C LEU A 175 -7.54 6.61 -5.42
N LYS A 176 -7.25 7.91 -5.33
CA LYS A 176 -8.24 8.95 -5.03
C LYS A 176 -9.37 9.04 -6.04
N GLN A 177 -9.17 8.62 -7.27
CA GLN A 177 -10.22 8.62 -8.30
C GLN A 177 -11.42 7.76 -7.93
N TYR A 178 -11.24 6.73 -7.12
CA TYR A 178 -12.33 5.87 -6.64
C TYR A 178 -13.27 6.55 -5.64
N ASN A 179 -12.91 7.70 -5.10
CA ASN A 179 -13.81 8.51 -4.26
C ASN A 179 -14.85 9.30 -5.09
N LEU A 180 -14.62 9.47 -6.38
CA LEU A 180 -15.47 10.29 -7.27
C LEU A 180 -16.67 9.53 -7.85
N VAL A 181 -16.71 8.22 -7.70
CA VAL A 181 -17.72 7.34 -8.33
C VAL A 181 -19.10 7.44 -7.65
N HIS A 182 -19.19 8.10 -6.48
CA HIS A 182 -20.41 8.19 -5.68
C HIS A 182 -20.82 9.63 -5.29
N LYS A 183 -20.50 10.61 -6.14
CA LYS A 183 -21.06 11.97 -6.00
C LYS A 183 -22.10 12.24 -7.06
#